data_7305b7ec1d355cef31f37df4a825dc67
#
_entry.id   7305b7ec1d355cef31f37df4a825dc67
#
_cell.length_a   1.000
_cell.length_b   1.000
_cell.length_c   1.000
_cell.angle_alpha   90.00
_cell.angle_beta   90.00
_cell.angle_gamma   90.00
#
_symmetry.space_group_name_H-M   'P 1'
#
loop_
_entity.id
_entity.type
_entity.pdbx_description
1 polymer ?
#
loop_
_entity_poly.entity_id
_entity_poly.type
_entity_poly.pdbx_seq_one_letter_code
_entity_poly.pdbx_strand_id
1 'polypeptide(L)' 'MTTLRTHFTFRVDAWTPDGESIVEHVAGVENYQVALATYRAACERWPGTPITLWQGTRVIEDSRRLRVV' A
#
# COMPACT_ATOMS: atom_id res chain seq x y z
N MET A 1 6.25 -29.71 4.35
CA MET A 1 5.53 -28.78 5.22
C MET A 1 5.51 -27.37 4.60
N THR A 2 4.40 -26.77 4.67
CA THR A 2 4.24 -25.47 4.06
C THR A 2 4.70 -24.39 5.01
N THR A 3 5.61 -23.56 4.57
CA THR A 3 6.05 -22.43 5.36
C THR A 3 5.03 -21.30 5.22
N LEU A 4 4.60 -20.79 6.35
CA LEU A 4 3.67 -19.69 6.33
C LEU A 4 4.36 -18.47 5.78
N ARG A 5 3.74 -17.87 4.79
CA ARG A 5 4.32 -16.72 4.14
C ARG A 5 3.96 -15.49 4.93
N THR A 6 4.97 -14.80 5.43
CA THR A 6 4.76 -13.56 6.15
C THR A 6 5.06 -12.34 5.30
N HIS A 7 5.63 -12.56 4.11
CA HIS A 7 5.94 -11.49 3.18
C HIS A 7 5.18 -11.67 1.89
N PHE A 8 4.70 -10.58 1.38
CA PHE A 8 4.08 -10.56 0.06
C PHE A 8 4.93 -9.68 -0.83
N THR A 9 4.91 -9.98 -2.13
CA THR A 9 5.66 -9.19 -3.09
C THR A 9 5.21 -7.73 -3.06
N PHE A 10 3.90 -7.52 -2.96
CA PHE A 10 3.32 -6.18 -2.91
C PHE A 10 2.51 -6.01 -1.65
N ARG A 11 2.56 -4.81 -1.09
CA ARG A 11 1.90 -4.51 0.17
C ARG A 11 1.28 -3.11 0.07
N VAL A 12 0.05 -2.98 0.54
CA VAL A 12 -0.65 -1.70 0.60
C VAL A 12 -0.87 -1.36 2.06
N ASP A 13 -0.40 -0.20 2.48
CA ASP A 13 -0.50 0.25 3.87
C ASP A 13 -1.16 1.61 3.95
N ALA A 14 -1.94 1.80 5.01
CA ALA A 14 -2.53 3.10 5.36
C ALA A 14 -1.79 3.68 6.56
N TRP A 15 -1.50 4.97 6.51
CA TRP A 15 -0.66 5.65 7.49
C TRP A 15 -1.45 6.71 8.24
N THR A 16 -0.91 7.14 9.40
CA THR A 16 -1.44 8.30 10.08
C THR A 16 -1.29 9.53 9.21
N PRO A 17 -2.11 10.59 9.44
CA PRO A 17 -2.02 11.79 8.59
C PRO A 17 -0.64 12.41 8.54
N ASP A 18 0.16 12.28 9.61
CA ASP A 18 1.51 12.80 9.62
C ASP A 18 2.51 11.87 8.93
N GLY A 19 2.06 10.67 8.53
CA GLY A 19 2.91 9.72 7.83
C GLY A 19 3.92 9.01 8.72
N GLU A 20 3.77 9.11 10.03
CA GLU A 20 4.77 8.58 10.96
C GLU A 20 4.53 7.12 11.32
N SER A 21 3.29 6.67 11.25
CA SER A 21 2.94 5.32 11.68
C SER A 21 1.99 4.67 10.72
N ILE A 22 2.09 3.35 10.59
CA ILE A 22 1.14 2.58 9.81
C ILE A 22 -0.08 2.34 10.68
N VAL A 23 -1.25 2.76 10.20
CA VAL A 23 -2.51 2.54 10.89
C VAL A 23 -3.04 1.15 10.59
N GLU A 24 -2.88 0.73 9.33
CA GLU A 24 -3.45 -0.53 8.91
C GLU A 24 -2.69 -1.08 7.72
N HIS A 25 -2.44 -2.39 7.75
CA HIS A 25 -1.99 -3.11 6.57
C HIS A 25 -3.25 -3.50 5.80
N VAL A 26 -3.48 -2.81 4.70
CA VAL A 26 -4.72 -2.99 3.94
C VAL A 26 -4.72 -4.32 3.23
N ALA A 27 -3.60 -4.68 2.61
CA ALA A 27 -3.51 -5.92 1.86
C ALA A 27 -2.07 -6.31 1.59
N GLY A 28 -1.86 -7.62 1.41
CA GLY A 28 -0.61 -8.15 0.90
C GLY A 28 -0.98 -9.06 -0.26
N VAL A 29 -0.38 -8.86 -1.42
CA VAL A 29 -0.71 -9.61 -2.61
C VAL A 29 0.55 -9.90 -3.42
N GLU A 30 0.45 -10.91 -4.27
CA GLU A 30 1.58 -11.32 -5.10
C GLU A 30 1.53 -10.74 -6.51
N ASN A 31 0.39 -10.19 -6.90
CA ASN A 31 0.19 -9.72 -8.26
C ASN A 31 0.16 -8.19 -8.28
N TYR A 32 0.96 -7.61 -9.14
CA TYR A 32 1.06 -6.15 -9.21
C TYR A 32 -0.26 -5.48 -9.58
N GLN A 33 -0.97 -6.06 -10.55
CA GLN A 33 -2.22 -5.44 -10.98
C GLN A 33 -3.27 -5.44 -9.89
N VAL A 34 -3.33 -6.53 -9.13
CA VAL A 34 -4.23 -6.60 -7.98
C VAL A 34 -3.79 -5.62 -6.90
N ALA A 35 -2.48 -5.51 -6.68
CA ALA A 35 -1.95 -4.56 -5.70
C ALA A 35 -2.29 -3.13 -6.09
N LEU A 36 -2.12 -2.80 -7.36
CA LEU A 36 -2.42 -1.45 -7.85
C LEU A 36 -3.91 -1.14 -7.72
N ALA A 37 -4.77 -2.11 -8.05
CA ALA A 37 -6.21 -1.93 -7.90
C ALA A 37 -6.58 -1.74 -6.41
N THR A 38 -5.95 -2.51 -5.53
CA THR A 38 -6.16 -2.37 -4.09
C THR A 38 -5.72 -0.99 -3.60
N TYR A 39 -4.56 -0.53 -4.07
CA TYR A 39 -4.05 0.79 -3.73
C TYR A 39 -5.04 1.87 -4.15
N ARG A 40 -5.53 1.80 -5.37
CA ARG A 40 -6.48 2.79 -5.87
C ARG A 40 -7.79 2.75 -5.09
N ALA A 41 -8.27 1.55 -4.80
CA ALA A 41 -9.50 1.39 -4.01
C ALA A 41 -9.32 1.97 -2.61
N ALA A 42 -8.15 1.75 -2.00
CA ALA A 42 -7.87 2.30 -0.68
C ALA A 42 -7.85 3.82 -0.71
N CYS A 43 -7.25 4.40 -1.75
CA CYS A 43 -7.24 5.86 -1.88
C CYS A 43 -8.63 6.43 -1.98
N GLU A 44 -9.53 5.73 -2.68
CA GLU A 44 -10.92 6.17 -2.80
C GLU A 44 -11.69 5.93 -1.52
N ARG A 45 -11.40 4.82 -0.84
CA ARG A 45 -12.11 4.47 0.38
C ARG A 45 -11.80 5.43 1.52
N TRP A 46 -10.56 5.88 1.59
CA TRP A 46 -10.10 6.76 2.67
C TRP A 46 -9.44 8.02 2.10
N PRO A 47 -10.25 8.95 1.58
CA PRO A 47 -9.68 10.20 1.05
C PRO A 47 -8.94 10.94 2.15
N GLY A 48 -7.76 11.44 1.82
CA GLY A 48 -6.96 12.19 2.79
C GLY A 48 -6.08 11.32 3.66
N THR A 49 -6.27 10.01 3.66
CA THR A 49 -5.41 9.09 4.39
C THR A 49 -4.22 8.74 3.51
N PRO A 50 -2.98 8.88 3.99
CA PRO A 50 -1.84 8.47 3.17
C PRO A 50 -1.85 6.96 2.95
N ILE A 51 -1.75 6.57 1.70
CA ILE A 51 -1.73 5.17 1.29
C ILE A 51 -0.46 4.93 0.50
N THR A 52 0.23 3.83 0.78
CA THR A 52 1.44 3.46 0.05
C THR A 52 1.30 2.08 -0.54
N LEU A 53 1.89 1.90 -1.70
CA LEU A 53 2.02 0.58 -2.34
C LEU A 53 3.51 0.26 -2.40
N TRP A 54 3.88 -0.87 -1.83
CA TRP A 54 5.27 -1.30 -1.72
C TRP A 54 5.52 -2.54 -2.56
N GLN A 55 6.74 -2.62 -3.06
CA GLN A 55 7.27 -3.87 -3.59
C GLN A 55 8.51 -4.18 -2.78
N GLY A 56 8.39 -5.16 -1.89
CA GLY A 56 9.46 -5.43 -0.94
C GLY A 56 9.69 -4.21 -0.04
N THR A 57 10.87 -3.64 -0.08
CA THR A 57 11.20 -2.45 0.71
C THR A 57 11.10 -1.16 -0.09
N ARG A 58 10.60 -1.25 -1.32
CA ARG A 58 10.56 -0.12 -2.23
C ARG A 58 9.14 0.39 -2.37
N VAL A 59 8.96 1.69 -2.14
CA VAL A 59 7.67 2.33 -2.35
C VAL A 59 7.52 2.61 -3.83
N ILE A 60 6.47 2.08 -4.44
CA ILE A 60 6.22 2.31 -5.85
C ILE A 60 5.07 3.28 -6.09
N GLU A 61 4.14 3.41 -5.12
CA GLU A 61 3.08 4.41 -5.19
C GLU A 61 2.85 5.00 -3.81
N ASP A 62 2.61 6.29 -3.78
CA ASP A 62 2.37 7.00 -2.53
C ASP A 62 1.31 8.06 -2.83
N SER A 63 0.17 7.98 -2.13
CA SER A 63 -0.95 8.89 -2.39
C SER A 63 -0.62 10.33 -2.05
N ARG A 64 0.41 10.55 -1.23
CA ARG A 64 0.83 11.92 -0.87
C ARG A 64 1.75 12.51 -1.93
N ARG A 65 2.25 11.69 -2.85
CA ARG A 65 3.18 12.17 -3.86
C ARG A 65 2.46 13.13 -4.78
N LEU A 66 3.02 14.31 -4.91
CA LEU A 66 2.45 15.31 -5.77
C LEU A 66 2.56 14.88 -7.22
N ARG A 67 1.45 14.89 -7.90
CA ARG A 67 1.45 14.58 -9.31
C ARG A 67 1.56 15.88 -10.08
N VAL A 68 2.60 15.96 -10.86
CA VAL A 68 2.76 17.06 -11.78
C VAL A 68 2.18 16.62 -13.10
N VAL A 69 1.16 17.27 -13.50
CA VAL A 69 0.51 16.97 -14.77
C VAL A 69 0.78 18.07 -15.75
#